data_2c453258ef60d55f83c96e60bf0a6f36
#
_entry.id   2c453258ef60d55f83c96e60bf0a6f36
#
_cell.length_a   1.000
_cell.length_b   1.000
_cell.length_c   1.000
_cell.angle_alpha   90.00
_cell.angle_beta   90.00
_cell.angle_gamma   90.00
#
_symmetry.space_group_name_H-M   'P 1'
#
loop_
_entity.id
_entity.type
_entity.pdbx_description
1 polymer ?
#
loop_
_entity_poly.entity_id
_entity_poly.type
_entity_poly.pdbx_seq_one_letter_code
_entity_poly.pdbx_strand_id
1 'polypeptide(L)'
;SAPDPTSDVGVAGAQQFILEKTPAWVNKYGKDTAFFCTNDAQTEPLLKQVAKYGAIFVEPDLPSPLMGYPGAFGIDLTKEAGNWPAIVKKVEAAVVKAGGKGRMGTWAYSYGWSTTCALAEYGKRIVEGKAKLYNLKDLWKCYDKFTPGAAWNGAPYFDVAKGIKNKKLTLVYQDTYVFGKGYMKATDEAVPEKYLTIK
;
A
#
# COMPACT_ATOMS: atom_id res chain seq x y z
N SER A 1 10.95 19.00 -0.33
CA SER A 1 9.68 18.30 -0.16
C SER A 1 8.71 18.69 -1.27
N ALA A 2 7.79 17.80 -1.62
CA ALA A 2 6.71 18.13 -2.54
C ALA A 2 5.76 19.16 -1.90
N PRO A 3 5.11 20.04 -2.70
CA PRO A 3 4.08 20.92 -2.19
C PRO A 3 2.92 20.13 -1.57
N ASP A 4 2.39 20.63 -0.46
CA ASP A 4 1.21 20.08 0.17
C ASP A 4 -0.01 20.38 -0.71
N PRO A 5 -0.84 19.37 -1.08
CA PRO A 5 -2.06 19.60 -1.85
C PRO A 5 -3.10 20.51 -1.18
N THR A 6 -3.00 20.73 0.13
CA THR A 6 -3.85 21.65 0.89
C THR A 6 -3.31 23.08 0.95
N SER A 7 -2.10 23.33 0.40
CA SER A 7 -1.49 24.64 0.30
C SER A 7 -2.11 25.47 -0.84
N ASP A 8 -1.67 26.73 -0.98
CA ASP A 8 -2.15 27.65 -2.03
C ASP A 8 -1.97 27.14 -3.45
N VAL A 9 -0.94 26.32 -3.70
CA VAL A 9 -0.75 25.69 -5.02
C VAL A 9 -1.69 24.52 -5.28
N GLY A 10 -2.35 24.02 -4.26
CA GLY A 10 -3.38 23.00 -4.33
C GLY A 10 -2.92 21.66 -4.90
N VAL A 11 -3.90 20.82 -5.20
CA VAL A 11 -3.68 19.48 -5.80
C VAL A 11 -2.94 19.60 -7.14
N ALA A 12 -3.29 20.56 -7.98
CA ALA A 12 -2.68 20.76 -9.30
C ALA A 12 -1.17 21.06 -9.18
N GLY A 13 -0.77 21.92 -8.24
CA GLY A 13 0.64 22.24 -8.00
C GLY A 13 1.43 21.04 -7.48
N ALA A 14 0.84 20.23 -6.58
CA ALA A 14 1.45 19.02 -6.09
C ALA A 14 1.65 17.98 -7.20
N GLN A 15 0.65 17.81 -8.08
CA GLN A 15 0.74 16.91 -9.23
C GLN A 15 1.78 17.37 -10.25
N GLN A 16 1.80 18.66 -10.58
CA GLN A 16 2.79 19.24 -11.50
C GLN A 16 4.22 19.04 -10.98
N PHE A 17 4.45 19.26 -9.68
CA PHE A 17 5.75 19.00 -9.07
C PHE A 17 6.23 17.55 -9.28
N ILE A 18 5.35 16.56 -9.09
CA ILE A 18 5.68 15.15 -9.30
C ILE A 18 6.01 14.87 -10.77
N LEU A 19 5.23 15.43 -11.70
CA LEU A 19 5.47 15.27 -13.14
C LEU A 19 6.84 15.83 -13.55
N GLU A 20 7.28 16.94 -12.98
CA GLU A 20 8.56 17.58 -13.30
C GLU A 20 9.73 16.94 -12.60
N LYS A 21 9.59 16.57 -11.31
CA LYS A 21 10.71 16.12 -10.49
C LYS A 21 11.05 14.64 -10.66
N THR A 22 10.05 13.79 -10.91
CA THR A 22 10.30 12.35 -11.03
C THR A 22 11.31 12.01 -12.13
N PRO A 23 11.22 12.56 -13.36
CA PRO A 23 12.25 12.35 -14.39
C PRO A 23 13.66 12.75 -13.95
N ALA A 24 13.77 13.91 -13.30
CA ALA A 24 15.05 14.41 -12.82
C ALA A 24 15.66 13.48 -11.75
N TRP A 25 14.83 12.97 -10.84
CA TRP A 25 15.30 12.02 -9.83
C TRP A 25 15.72 10.68 -10.44
N VAL A 26 14.94 10.15 -11.39
CA VAL A 26 15.31 8.89 -12.07
C VAL A 26 16.60 9.07 -12.87
N ASN A 27 16.78 10.19 -13.56
CA ASN A 27 18.02 10.49 -14.27
C ASN A 27 19.23 10.61 -13.34
N LYS A 28 19.03 11.19 -12.15
CA LYS A 28 20.10 11.40 -11.17
C LYS A 28 20.46 10.13 -10.41
N TYR A 29 19.48 9.35 -9.98
CA TYR A 29 19.66 8.22 -9.07
C TYR A 29 19.52 6.84 -9.74
N GLY A 30 19.11 6.82 -10.99
CA GLY A 30 18.87 5.60 -11.76
C GLY A 30 17.46 5.04 -11.62
N LYS A 31 17.11 4.14 -12.56
CA LYS A 31 15.79 3.51 -12.64
C LYS A 31 15.47 2.56 -11.47
N ASP A 32 16.48 2.17 -10.68
CA ASP A 32 16.28 1.33 -9.49
C ASP A 32 15.95 2.15 -8.23
N THR A 33 15.65 3.44 -8.42
CA THR A 33 15.09 4.31 -7.39
C THR A 33 13.66 3.89 -7.08
N ALA A 34 13.40 3.62 -5.79
CA ALA A 34 12.07 3.34 -5.29
C ALA A 34 11.36 4.63 -4.86
N PHE A 35 10.12 4.78 -5.28
CA PHE A 35 9.25 5.91 -4.94
C PHE A 35 8.09 5.46 -4.07
N PHE A 36 7.73 6.31 -3.13
CA PHE A 36 6.55 6.20 -2.29
C PHE A 36 5.90 7.57 -2.16
N CYS A 37 4.58 7.66 -2.26
CA CYS A 37 3.83 8.88 -2.00
C CYS A 37 3.33 8.91 -0.57
N THR A 38 3.42 10.06 0.08
CA THR A 38 2.81 10.33 1.38
C THR A 38 1.48 11.08 1.25
N ASN A 39 0.96 11.21 0.04
CA ASN A 39 -0.32 11.86 -0.25
C ASN A 39 -0.93 11.30 -1.53
N ASP A 40 -2.21 10.93 -1.46
CA ASP A 40 -2.94 10.30 -2.56
C ASP A 40 -3.03 11.13 -3.83
N ALA A 41 -3.08 12.47 -3.71
CA ALA A 41 -3.13 13.37 -4.86
C ALA A 41 -1.89 13.24 -5.77
N GLN A 42 -0.77 12.77 -5.24
CA GLN A 42 0.48 12.59 -5.97
C GLN A 42 0.61 11.21 -6.61
N THR A 43 -0.24 10.24 -6.24
CA THR A 43 -0.11 8.84 -6.64
C THR A 43 -0.27 8.66 -8.14
N GLU A 44 -1.34 9.18 -8.74
CA GLU A 44 -1.61 9.03 -10.17
C GLU A 44 -0.48 9.59 -11.05
N PRO A 45 -0.03 10.85 -10.89
CA PRO A 45 1.07 11.38 -11.68
C PRO A 45 2.38 10.63 -11.45
N LEU A 46 2.66 10.17 -10.23
CA LEU A 46 3.86 9.38 -9.95
C LEU A 46 3.83 8.03 -10.65
N LEU A 47 2.70 7.31 -10.63
CA LEU A 47 2.53 6.05 -11.35
C LEU A 47 2.80 6.19 -12.85
N LYS A 48 2.28 7.26 -13.48
CA LYS A 48 2.55 7.58 -14.89
C LYS A 48 4.05 7.76 -15.16
N GLN A 49 4.74 8.51 -14.32
CA GLN A 49 6.18 8.78 -14.48
C GLN A 49 7.02 7.54 -14.20
N VAL A 50 6.70 6.79 -13.15
CA VAL A 50 7.40 5.54 -12.83
C VAL A 50 7.31 4.52 -13.96
N ALA A 51 6.11 4.34 -14.56
CA ALA A 51 5.93 3.48 -15.71
C ALA A 51 6.75 3.96 -16.91
N LYS A 52 6.71 5.26 -17.20
CA LYS A 52 7.41 5.88 -18.34
C LYS A 52 8.94 5.75 -18.23
N TYR A 53 9.50 5.94 -17.04
CA TYR A 53 10.96 5.97 -16.84
C TYR A 53 11.51 4.67 -16.26
N GLY A 54 10.66 3.67 -16.02
CA GLY A 54 11.07 2.35 -15.55
C GLY A 54 11.58 2.33 -14.11
N ALA A 55 11.18 3.28 -13.27
CA ALA A 55 11.53 3.31 -11.85
C ALA A 55 10.70 2.29 -11.03
N ILE A 56 10.81 2.31 -9.71
CA ILE A 56 10.08 1.43 -8.80
C ILE A 56 9.03 2.24 -8.04
N PHE A 57 7.78 1.79 -8.04
CA PHE A 57 6.73 2.30 -7.18
C PHE A 57 6.39 1.25 -6.11
N VAL A 58 6.62 1.58 -4.85
CA VAL A 58 6.46 0.61 -3.76
C VAL A 58 4.99 0.29 -3.55
N GLU A 59 4.21 1.28 -3.14
CA GLU A 59 2.75 1.20 -2.96
C GLU A 59 2.15 2.60 -2.73
N PRO A 60 0.83 2.76 -2.90
CA PRO A 60 0.14 4.00 -2.53
C PRO A 60 0.17 4.24 -1.02
N ASP A 61 -0.04 5.49 -0.59
CA ASP A 61 -0.17 5.90 0.81
C ASP A 61 -1.31 5.15 1.53
N LEU A 62 -2.47 5.06 0.87
CA LEU A 62 -3.56 4.17 1.28
C LEU A 62 -3.60 2.96 0.32
N PRO A 63 -2.86 1.87 0.63
CA PRO A 63 -2.60 0.81 -0.34
C PRO A 63 -3.88 0.17 -0.87
N SER A 64 -4.04 0.22 -2.19
CA SER A 64 -5.19 -0.33 -2.91
C SER A 64 -4.91 -0.39 -4.41
N PRO A 65 -5.38 -1.40 -5.15
CA PRO A 65 -5.34 -1.39 -6.60
C PRO A 65 -6.29 -0.33 -7.20
N LEU A 66 -7.14 0.29 -6.37
CA LEU A 66 -8.01 1.40 -6.77
C LEU A 66 -7.34 2.77 -6.63
N MET A 67 -6.24 2.86 -5.88
CA MET A 67 -5.58 4.13 -5.59
C MET A 67 -4.61 4.53 -6.70
N GLY A 68 -5.01 5.52 -7.49
CA GLY A 68 -4.22 6.10 -8.58
C GLY A 68 -4.08 5.23 -9.83
N TYR A 69 -4.10 3.89 -9.72
CA TYR A 69 -3.92 2.98 -10.86
C TYR A 69 -4.99 3.15 -11.96
N PRO A 70 -6.29 3.23 -11.63
CA PRO A 70 -7.32 3.43 -12.64
C PRO A 70 -7.12 4.71 -13.45
N GLY A 71 -6.88 5.83 -12.79
CA GLY A 71 -6.63 7.12 -13.43
C GLY A 71 -5.31 7.16 -14.21
N ALA A 72 -4.25 6.57 -13.64
CA ALA A 72 -2.94 6.54 -14.30
C ALA A 72 -2.95 5.78 -15.63
N PHE A 73 -3.70 4.67 -15.70
CA PHE A 73 -3.67 3.73 -16.83
C PHE A 73 -5.00 3.61 -17.58
N GLY A 74 -5.98 4.47 -17.30
CA GLY A 74 -7.27 4.51 -18.00
C GLY A 74 -8.11 3.25 -17.81
N ILE A 75 -8.18 2.72 -16.58
CA ILE A 75 -8.84 1.45 -16.27
C ILE A 75 -10.27 1.70 -15.77
N ASP A 76 -11.28 1.24 -16.49
CA ASP A 76 -12.64 1.17 -15.97
C ASP A 76 -12.83 -0.14 -15.18
N LEU A 77 -13.19 -0.02 -13.90
CA LEU A 77 -13.39 -1.14 -12.96
C LEU A 77 -14.87 -1.33 -12.57
N THR A 78 -15.78 -0.69 -13.29
CA THR A 78 -17.22 -0.73 -12.97
C THR A 78 -17.76 -2.15 -12.91
N LYS A 79 -17.33 -3.01 -13.85
CA LYS A 79 -17.77 -4.41 -13.91
C LYS A 79 -17.15 -5.32 -12.86
N GLU A 80 -16.00 -4.93 -12.31
CA GLU A 80 -15.26 -5.68 -11.31
C GLU A 80 -15.59 -5.24 -9.87
N ALA A 81 -16.51 -4.28 -9.69
CA ALA A 81 -16.87 -3.72 -8.39
C ALA A 81 -17.16 -4.83 -7.34
N GLY A 82 -16.44 -4.76 -6.21
CA GLY A 82 -16.54 -5.74 -5.11
C GLY A 82 -15.80 -7.07 -5.33
N ASN A 83 -15.28 -7.33 -6.53
CA ASN A 83 -14.51 -8.54 -6.85
C ASN A 83 -13.02 -8.24 -6.86
N TRP A 84 -12.37 -8.29 -5.69
CA TRP A 84 -10.95 -7.93 -5.54
C TRP A 84 -10.00 -8.72 -6.44
N PRO A 85 -10.12 -10.06 -6.60
CA PRO A 85 -9.28 -10.81 -7.53
C PRO A 85 -9.41 -10.32 -8.98
N ALA A 86 -10.63 -9.99 -9.42
CA ALA A 86 -10.86 -9.46 -10.77
C ALA A 86 -10.27 -8.05 -10.94
N ILE A 87 -10.42 -7.19 -9.92
CA ILE A 87 -9.82 -5.85 -9.87
C ILE A 87 -8.29 -5.96 -10.02
N VAL A 88 -7.64 -6.75 -9.16
CA VAL A 88 -6.18 -6.94 -9.18
C VAL A 88 -5.72 -7.43 -10.54
N LYS A 89 -6.37 -8.45 -11.09
CA LYS A 89 -6.04 -9.02 -12.42
C LYS A 89 -6.12 -7.97 -13.53
N LYS A 90 -7.16 -7.14 -13.52
CA LYS A 90 -7.36 -6.10 -14.55
C LYS A 90 -6.35 -4.97 -14.42
N VAL A 91 -6.07 -4.52 -13.19
CA VAL A 91 -5.04 -3.52 -12.91
C VAL A 91 -3.66 -4.06 -13.29
N GLU A 92 -3.33 -5.30 -12.92
CA GLU A 92 -2.06 -5.95 -13.28
C GLU A 92 -1.86 -5.98 -14.80
N ALA A 93 -2.88 -6.35 -15.57
CA ALA A 93 -2.79 -6.38 -17.03
C ALA A 93 -2.43 -4.99 -17.61
N ALA A 94 -3.03 -3.93 -17.08
CA ALA A 94 -2.75 -2.56 -17.52
C ALA A 94 -1.35 -2.09 -17.09
N VAL A 95 -0.94 -2.37 -15.85
CA VAL A 95 0.39 -2.03 -15.31
C VAL A 95 1.49 -2.76 -16.10
N VAL A 96 1.31 -4.06 -16.37
CA VAL A 96 2.27 -4.85 -17.15
C VAL A 96 2.39 -4.32 -18.57
N LYS A 97 1.26 -3.98 -19.21
CA LYS A 97 1.23 -3.35 -20.55
C LYS A 97 1.96 -2.01 -20.58
N ALA A 98 1.87 -1.24 -19.48
CA ALA A 98 2.57 0.05 -19.34
C ALA A 98 4.07 -0.07 -18.99
N GLY A 99 4.61 -1.30 -18.86
CA GLY A 99 6.02 -1.52 -18.53
C GLY A 99 6.33 -1.65 -17.04
N GLY A 100 5.31 -1.64 -16.17
CA GLY A 100 5.47 -1.71 -14.71
C GLY A 100 5.66 -3.12 -14.14
N LYS A 101 5.79 -4.15 -14.98
CA LYS A 101 5.97 -5.54 -14.53
C LYS A 101 7.11 -5.70 -13.54
N GLY A 102 6.80 -6.18 -12.33
CA GLY A 102 7.80 -6.43 -11.29
C GLY A 102 8.40 -5.17 -10.66
N ARG A 103 7.84 -4.00 -10.96
CA ARG A 103 8.34 -2.69 -10.51
C ARG A 103 7.28 -1.82 -9.83
N MET A 104 6.03 -2.26 -9.80
CA MET A 104 4.91 -1.54 -9.18
C MET A 104 4.15 -2.47 -8.25
N GLY A 105 3.82 -1.98 -7.08
CA GLY A 105 3.16 -2.76 -6.03
C GLY A 105 1.99 -2.03 -5.38
N THR A 106 1.18 -2.79 -4.68
CA THR A 106 0.08 -2.35 -3.81
C THR A 106 -0.32 -3.46 -2.86
N TRP A 107 -1.23 -3.21 -1.94
CA TRP A 107 -1.98 -4.29 -1.31
C TRP A 107 -3.04 -4.79 -2.30
N ALA A 108 -3.21 -6.11 -2.39
CA ALA A 108 -4.21 -6.71 -3.28
C ALA A 108 -5.65 -6.38 -2.86
N TYR A 109 -5.86 -6.17 -1.57
CA TYR A 109 -7.11 -5.73 -0.98
C TYR A 109 -6.94 -4.33 -0.40
N SER A 110 -7.89 -3.43 -0.70
CA SER A 110 -7.83 -2.07 -0.21
C SER A 110 -7.67 -1.99 1.31
N TYR A 111 -6.77 -1.14 1.76
CA TYR A 111 -6.57 -0.83 3.18
C TYR A 111 -7.89 -0.56 3.92
N GLY A 112 -8.67 0.40 3.44
CA GLY A 112 -9.93 0.79 4.10
C GLY A 112 -10.94 -0.33 4.17
N TRP A 113 -11.14 -1.06 3.07
CA TRP A 113 -12.09 -2.18 3.03
C TRP A 113 -11.65 -3.33 3.95
N SER A 114 -10.39 -3.76 3.85
CA SER A 114 -9.84 -4.87 4.64
C SER A 114 -9.93 -4.58 6.13
N THR A 115 -9.49 -3.39 6.54
CA THR A 115 -9.46 -3.00 7.95
C THR A 115 -10.87 -2.86 8.52
N THR A 116 -11.79 -2.22 7.80
CA THR A 116 -13.17 -2.05 8.26
C THR A 116 -13.87 -3.39 8.44
N CYS A 117 -13.79 -4.28 7.45
CA CYS A 117 -14.42 -5.60 7.52
C CYS A 117 -13.81 -6.47 8.62
N ALA A 118 -12.48 -6.52 8.71
CA ALA A 118 -11.79 -7.33 9.71
C ALA A 118 -12.05 -6.84 11.14
N LEU A 119 -12.02 -5.55 11.39
CA LEU A 119 -12.28 -4.99 12.72
C LEU A 119 -13.74 -5.13 13.14
N ALA A 120 -14.70 -4.98 12.22
CA ALA A 120 -16.10 -5.23 12.50
C ALA A 120 -16.34 -6.70 12.89
N GLU A 121 -15.78 -7.65 12.14
CA GLU A 121 -15.85 -9.09 12.47
C GLU A 121 -15.15 -9.38 13.80
N TYR A 122 -13.98 -8.79 14.04
CA TYR A 122 -13.24 -8.98 15.28
C TYR A 122 -14.03 -8.49 16.49
N GLY A 123 -14.60 -7.28 16.43
CA GLY A 123 -15.46 -6.73 17.46
C GLY A 123 -16.68 -7.61 17.73
N LYS A 124 -17.38 -8.08 16.69
CA LYS A 124 -18.49 -9.05 16.79
C LYS A 124 -18.03 -10.31 17.52
N ARG A 125 -16.92 -10.92 17.13
CA ARG A 125 -16.41 -12.16 17.74
C ARG A 125 -16.02 -11.99 19.22
N ILE A 126 -15.51 -10.81 19.59
CA ILE A 126 -15.22 -10.49 21.01
C ILE A 126 -16.52 -10.47 21.81
N VAL A 127 -17.55 -9.79 21.34
CA VAL A 127 -18.88 -9.73 21.99
C VAL A 127 -19.50 -11.11 22.13
N GLU A 128 -19.33 -11.98 21.12
CA GLU A 128 -19.81 -13.36 21.12
C GLU A 128 -18.93 -14.32 21.96
N GLY A 129 -17.86 -13.85 22.59
CA GLY A 129 -16.90 -14.67 23.33
C GLY A 129 -16.03 -15.60 22.48
N LYS A 130 -15.98 -15.37 21.15
CA LYS A 130 -15.24 -16.19 20.16
C LYS A 130 -13.85 -15.66 19.84
N ALA A 131 -13.48 -14.49 20.35
CA ALA A 131 -12.17 -13.89 20.21
C ALA A 131 -11.79 -13.14 21.49
N LYS A 132 -10.46 -12.98 21.71
CA LYS A 132 -9.93 -12.21 22.84
C LYS A 132 -9.37 -10.88 22.35
N LEU A 133 -9.73 -9.78 23.02
CA LEU A 133 -9.19 -8.47 22.73
C LEU A 133 -7.65 -8.49 22.84
N TYR A 134 -6.96 -7.83 21.93
CA TYR A 134 -5.50 -7.80 21.78
C TYR A 134 -4.84 -9.14 21.44
N ASN A 135 -5.59 -10.15 21.03
CA ASN A 135 -5.05 -11.39 20.51
C ASN A 135 -4.85 -11.28 18.99
N LEU A 136 -3.59 -11.16 18.55
CA LEU A 136 -3.28 -11.01 17.14
C LEU A 136 -3.70 -12.22 16.29
N LYS A 137 -3.63 -13.46 16.85
CA LYS A 137 -4.09 -14.66 16.13
C LYS A 137 -5.59 -14.61 15.82
N ASP A 138 -6.39 -14.08 16.75
CA ASP A 138 -7.83 -13.92 16.53
C ASP A 138 -8.11 -12.77 15.56
N LEU A 139 -7.29 -11.71 15.59
CA LEU A 139 -7.37 -10.60 14.64
C LEU A 139 -7.05 -11.08 13.21
N TRP A 140 -5.95 -11.83 13.02
CA TRP A 140 -5.56 -12.33 11.69
C TRP A 140 -6.63 -13.22 11.07
N LYS A 141 -7.29 -14.10 11.84
CA LYS A 141 -8.43 -14.87 11.34
C LYS A 141 -9.56 -14.01 10.79
N CYS A 142 -9.73 -12.80 11.33
CA CYS A 142 -10.74 -11.88 10.83
C CYS A 142 -10.28 -11.19 9.53
N TYR A 143 -9.01 -10.85 9.40
CA TYR A 143 -8.46 -10.37 8.13
C TYR A 143 -8.51 -11.44 7.05
N ASP A 144 -8.04 -12.65 7.32
CA ASP A 144 -8.02 -13.78 6.37
C ASP A 144 -9.41 -14.09 5.80
N LYS A 145 -10.46 -13.92 6.60
CA LYS A 145 -11.84 -14.13 6.15
C LYS A 145 -12.24 -13.25 4.96
N PHE A 146 -11.74 -12.01 4.93
CA PHE A 146 -12.11 -11.02 3.91
C PHE A 146 -11.03 -10.80 2.86
N THR A 147 -9.83 -11.32 3.08
CA THR A 147 -8.68 -11.13 2.19
C THR A 147 -7.99 -12.46 1.88
N PRO A 148 -8.73 -13.43 1.31
CA PRO A 148 -8.17 -14.76 1.07
C PRO A 148 -6.92 -14.70 0.19
N GLY A 149 -5.84 -15.36 0.66
CA GLY A 149 -4.55 -15.40 -0.01
C GLY A 149 -3.61 -14.24 0.28
N ALA A 150 -4.05 -13.17 0.95
CA ALA A 150 -3.16 -12.15 1.46
C ALA A 150 -2.59 -12.55 2.82
N ALA A 151 -1.29 -12.45 3.00
CA ALA A 151 -0.65 -12.64 4.29
C ALA A 151 -0.68 -11.33 5.10
N TRP A 152 -0.89 -11.47 6.41
CA TRP A 152 -0.92 -10.35 7.35
C TRP A 152 0.11 -10.54 8.44
N ASN A 153 0.74 -9.45 8.82
CA ASN A 153 1.61 -9.38 9.98
C ASN A 153 1.37 -8.07 10.73
N GLY A 154 1.91 -7.96 11.92
CA GLY A 154 1.82 -6.75 12.73
C GLY A 154 2.31 -6.97 14.13
N ALA A 155 2.52 -5.85 14.83
CA ALA A 155 3.01 -5.84 16.19
C ALA A 155 2.38 -4.70 16.99
N PRO A 156 2.34 -4.79 18.33
CA PRO A 156 2.04 -3.64 19.16
C PRO A 156 3.00 -2.49 18.86
N TYR A 157 2.47 -1.28 18.81
CA TYR A 157 3.26 -0.08 18.54
C TYR A 157 4.40 0.08 19.57
N PHE A 158 5.58 0.35 19.04
CA PHE A 158 6.76 0.67 19.84
C PHE A 158 7.43 1.95 19.30
N ASP A 159 7.40 3.02 20.09
CA ASP A 159 8.16 4.24 19.82
C ASP A 159 9.61 4.02 20.29
N VAL A 160 10.49 3.72 19.36
CA VAL A 160 11.90 3.42 19.65
C VAL A 160 12.60 4.63 20.27
N ALA A 161 12.31 5.85 19.78
CA ALA A 161 12.96 7.08 20.24
C ALA A 161 12.61 7.42 21.70
N LYS A 162 11.38 7.11 22.11
CA LYS A 162 10.89 7.38 23.48
C LYS A 162 10.87 6.15 24.38
N GLY A 163 11.17 4.98 23.84
CA GLY A 163 11.07 3.70 24.58
C GLY A 163 9.64 3.32 25.00
N ILE A 164 8.61 3.90 24.39
CA ILE A 164 7.21 3.72 24.77
C ILE A 164 6.60 2.58 23.98
N LYS A 165 6.12 1.54 24.67
CA LYS A 165 5.33 0.45 24.10
C LYS A 165 3.85 0.67 24.37
N ASN A 166 3.04 0.80 23.30
CA ASN A 166 1.59 0.85 23.42
C ASN A 166 0.99 -0.49 22.98
N LYS A 167 0.72 -1.37 23.97
CA LYS A 167 0.14 -2.70 23.71
C LYS A 167 -1.31 -2.65 23.18
N LYS A 168 -1.98 -1.50 23.26
CA LYS A 168 -3.36 -1.30 22.80
C LYS A 168 -3.44 -0.78 21.36
N LEU A 169 -2.31 -0.36 20.78
CA LEU A 169 -2.20 0.05 19.38
C LEU A 169 -1.41 -1.01 18.62
N THR A 170 -2.01 -1.62 17.63
CA THR A 170 -1.36 -2.60 16.76
C THR A 170 -1.16 -1.98 15.39
N LEU A 171 0.07 -1.97 14.92
CA LEU A 171 0.40 -1.68 13.52
C LEU A 171 0.18 -2.97 12.73
N VAL A 172 -0.52 -2.87 11.60
CA VAL A 172 -0.82 -4.00 10.72
C VAL A 172 -0.21 -3.78 9.35
N TYR A 173 0.20 -4.87 8.71
CA TYR A 173 0.79 -4.89 7.39
C TYR A 173 0.22 -6.05 6.58
N GLN A 174 -0.29 -5.77 5.37
CA GLN A 174 -0.60 -6.78 4.37
C GLN A 174 0.61 -6.97 3.47
N ASP A 175 0.93 -8.20 3.07
CA ASP A 175 2.02 -8.45 2.14
C ASP A 175 1.79 -7.74 0.80
N THR A 176 2.79 -7.02 0.34
CA THR A 176 2.72 -6.25 -0.91
C THR A 176 2.57 -7.17 -2.11
N TYR A 177 1.59 -6.90 -2.94
CA TYR A 177 1.38 -7.55 -4.23
C TYR A 177 2.12 -6.78 -5.32
N VAL A 178 3.13 -7.38 -5.92
CA VAL A 178 3.91 -6.79 -7.02
C VAL A 178 3.35 -7.27 -8.34
N PHE A 179 2.85 -6.34 -9.14
CA PHE A 179 2.22 -6.66 -10.43
C PHE A 179 3.17 -7.41 -11.37
N GLY A 180 2.69 -8.56 -11.85
CA GLY A 180 3.46 -9.48 -12.69
C GLY A 180 4.45 -10.40 -11.96
N LYS A 181 4.45 -10.38 -10.61
CA LYS A 181 5.23 -11.30 -9.75
C LYS A 181 4.37 -11.95 -8.66
N GLY A 182 3.26 -11.32 -8.23
CA GLY A 182 2.46 -11.75 -7.10
C GLY A 182 2.95 -11.21 -5.76
N TYR A 183 2.57 -11.86 -4.66
CA TYR A 183 2.96 -11.44 -3.30
C TYR A 183 4.48 -11.56 -3.07
N MET A 184 5.04 -10.57 -2.38
CA MET A 184 6.48 -10.53 -2.05
C MET A 184 6.88 -11.58 -1.02
N LYS A 185 5.93 -12.05 -0.19
CA LYS A 185 6.16 -12.93 0.97
C LYS A 185 7.09 -12.31 2.01
N ALA A 186 6.99 -10.98 2.16
CA ALA A 186 7.83 -10.22 3.08
C ALA A 186 7.26 -10.14 4.50
N THR A 187 6.06 -10.65 4.75
CA THR A 187 5.43 -10.61 6.08
C THR A 187 6.17 -11.45 7.13
N ASP A 188 6.93 -12.44 6.71
CA ASP A 188 7.71 -13.32 7.58
C ASP A 188 9.18 -12.94 7.69
N GLU A 189 9.61 -11.89 6.95
CA GLU A 189 10.99 -11.42 7.01
C GLU A 189 11.26 -10.64 8.29
N ALA A 190 12.33 -11.00 8.98
CA ALA A 190 12.80 -10.26 10.14
C ALA A 190 13.44 -8.94 9.68
N VAL A 191 13.05 -7.82 10.32
CA VAL A 191 13.73 -6.55 10.09
C VAL A 191 15.17 -6.64 10.61
N PRO A 192 16.18 -6.45 9.75
CA PRO A 192 17.57 -6.46 10.20
C PRO A 192 17.81 -5.43 11.31
N GLU A 193 18.55 -5.83 12.35
CA GLU A 193 18.76 -5.01 13.55
C GLU A 193 19.32 -3.62 13.25
N LYS A 194 20.17 -3.51 12.22
CA LYS A 194 20.72 -2.21 11.76
C LYS A 194 19.65 -1.18 11.37
N TYR A 195 18.43 -1.59 11.01
CA TYR A 195 17.32 -0.70 10.69
C TYR A 195 16.43 -0.36 11.88
N LEU A 196 16.58 -1.07 13.00
CA LEU A 196 15.87 -0.77 14.24
C LEU A 196 16.49 0.39 15.02
N THR A 197 17.68 0.83 14.64
CA THR A 197 18.47 1.86 15.32
C THR A 197 18.69 3.12 14.47
N ILE A 198 17.83 3.37 13.49
CA ILE A 198 17.90 4.61 12.69
C ILE A 198 17.65 5.80 13.62
N LYS A 199 18.68 6.65 13.76
CA LYS A 199 18.64 7.87 14.54
C LYS A 199 18.13 9.05 13.69
#